data_80c4ba716a8bf957f5893345029257a4
#
_entry.id   80c4ba716a8bf957f5893345029257a4
#
_cell.length_a   1.000
_cell.length_b   1.000
_cell.length_c   1.000
_cell.angle_alpha   90.00
_cell.angle_beta   90.00
_cell.angle_gamma   90.00
#
_symmetry.space_group_name_H-M   'P 1'
#
loop_
_entity.id
_entity.type
_entity.pdbx_description
1 polymer ?
#
loop_
_entity_poly.entity_id
_entity_poly.type
_entity_poly.pdbx_seq_one_letter_code
_entity_poly.pdbx_strand_id
1 'polypeptide(L)'
;LRNDDGVESDLERIYEMFPRVKERLNQKSGTLSGGEQQMVAMGRALMANPRVLLMDEPSMGLAPALVQTNFELIQQIHEEGVAIIMVEQNANMALSIADRGWVLQTGRVVLDDSAEALLANPELRASYLGEGNR
;
A
#
# COMPACT_ATOMS: atom_id res chain seq x y z
N LEU A 1 17.37 -1.09 -16.20
CA LEU A 1 17.11 0.33 -15.92
C LEU A 1 16.45 0.94 -17.14
N ARG A 2 15.31 1.57 -16.94
CA ARG A 2 14.61 2.31 -17.98
C ARG A 2 15.48 3.49 -18.43
N ASN A 3 15.59 3.72 -19.72
CA ASN A 3 16.35 4.83 -20.30
C ASN A 3 15.58 5.33 -21.53
N ASP A 4 14.46 6.02 -21.27
CA ASP A 4 13.60 6.65 -22.27
C ASP A 4 13.33 8.11 -21.90
N ASP A 5 12.74 8.88 -22.81
CA ASP A 5 12.48 10.31 -22.64
C ASP A 5 11.43 10.62 -21.55
N GLY A 6 10.74 9.60 -21.03
CA GLY A 6 9.74 9.73 -19.98
C GLY A 6 10.28 9.71 -18.55
N VAL A 7 11.55 9.39 -18.34
CA VAL A 7 12.11 9.22 -16.97
C VAL A 7 11.99 10.50 -16.14
N GLU A 8 12.25 11.66 -16.76
CA GLU A 8 12.25 12.94 -16.05
C GLU A 8 10.82 13.36 -15.64
N SER A 9 9.85 13.20 -16.52
CA SER A 9 8.44 13.47 -16.23
C SER A 9 7.86 12.50 -15.17
N ASP A 10 8.25 11.23 -15.21
CA ASP A 10 7.84 10.25 -14.21
C ASP A 10 8.46 10.57 -12.84
N LEU A 11 9.70 11.04 -12.82
CA LEU A 11 10.36 11.46 -11.59
C LEU A 11 9.68 12.69 -10.97
N GLU A 12 9.28 13.67 -11.78
CA GLU A 12 8.51 14.82 -11.32
C GLU A 12 7.17 14.39 -10.71
N ARG A 13 6.44 13.49 -11.37
CA ARG A 13 5.20 12.89 -10.84
C ARG A 13 5.41 12.21 -9.50
N ILE A 14 6.49 11.44 -9.35
CA ILE A 14 6.85 10.80 -8.08
C ILE A 14 7.13 11.85 -6.99
N TYR A 15 7.79 12.95 -7.31
CA TYR A 15 8.05 14.02 -6.35
C TYR A 15 6.79 14.79 -5.95
N GLU A 16 5.80 14.89 -6.83
CA GLU A 16 4.50 15.46 -6.50
C GLU A 16 3.71 14.52 -5.57
N MET A 17 3.73 13.22 -5.84
CA MET A 17 3.08 12.20 -5.01
C MET A 17 3.76 12.04 -3.64
N PHE A 18 5.09 12.16 -3.59
CA PHE A 18 5.91 11.99 -2.39
C PHE A 18 6.77 13.21 -2.08
N PRO A 19 6.19 14.36 -1.65
CA PRO A 19 6.94 15.60 -1.41
C PRO A 19 8.09 15.44 -0.41
N ARG A 20 7.91 14.57 0.61
CA ARG A 20 8.96 14.28 1.59
C ARG A 20 10.19 13.61 0.96
N VAL A 21 10.02 12.79 -0.07
CA VAL A 21 11.13 12.21 -0.81
C VAL A 21 11.90 13.30 -1.55
N LYS A 22 11.20 14.25 -2.18
CA LYS A 22 11.81 15.42 -2.83
C LYS A 22 12.64 16.27 -1.87
N GLU A 23 12.11 16.54 -0.67
CA GLU A 23 12.81 17.32 0.37
C GLU A 23 14.11 16.64 0.85
N ARG A 24 14.22 15.33 0.71
CA ARG A 24 15.29 14.49 1.24
C ARG A 24 16.23 13.90 0.19
N LEU A 25 16.24 14.44 -1.04
CA LEU A 25 17.01 13.92 -2.18
C LEU A 25 18.50 13.66 -1.88
N ASN A 26 19.11 14.51 -1.06
CA ASN A 26 20.54 14.40 -0.71
C ASN A 26 20.78 13.58 0.56
N GLN A 27 19.74 13.04 1.19
CA GLN A 27 19.85 12.24 2.41
C GLN A 27 19.99 10.76 2.06
N LYS A 28 20.89 10.05 2.74
CA LYS A 28 21.02 8.60 2.58
C LYS A 28 19.74 7.91 3.01
N SER A 29 19.19 7.03 2.17
CA SER A 29 17.90 6.36 2.42
C SER A 29 17.86 5.59 3.73
N GLY A 30 18.95 4.99 4.17
CA GLY A 30 19.05 4.29 5.47
C GLY A 30 18.94 5.19 6.70
N THR A 31 18.97 6.53 6.53
CA THR A 31 18.80 7.51 7.62
C THR A 31 17.43 8.17 7.63
N LEU A 32 16.57 7.80 6.68
CA LEU A 32 15.18 8.25 6.60
C LEU A 32 14.33 7.55 7.67
N SER A 33 13.21 8.17 8.06
CA SER A 33 12.19 7.50 8.88
C SER A 33 11.58 6.30 8.13
N GLY A 34 10.97 5.35 8.86
CA GLY A 34 10.33 4.18 8.25
C GLY A 34 9.30 4.57 7.18
N GLY A 35 8.48 5.59 7.44
CA GLY A 35 7.52 6.09 6.46
C GLY A 35 8.17 6.71 5.22
N GLU A 36 9.24 7.48 5.37
CA GLU A 36 9.99 8.03 4.24
C GLU A 36 10.68 6.92 3.43
N GLN A 37 11.22 5.88 4.09
CA GLN A 37 11.78 4.71 3.42
C GLN A 37 10.72 3.98 2.59
N GLN A 38 9.51 3.84 3.13
CA GLN A 38 8.38 3.22 2.42
C GLN A 38 7.99 4.04 1.19
N MET A 39 7.93 5.37 1.30
CA MET A 39 7.66 6.26 0.16
C MET A 39 8.75 6.14 -0.92
N VAL A 40 10.02 6.03 -0.53
CA VAL A 40 11.13 5.78 -1.48
C VAL A 40 10.98 4.43 -2.18
N ALA A 41 10.58 3.38 -1.45
CA ALA A 41 10.37 2.05 -2.02
C ALA A 41 9.22 2.05 -3.05
N MET A 42 8.08 2.68 -2.72
CA MET A 42 6.94 2.85 -3.63
C MET A 42 7.32 3.70 -4.85
N GLY A 43 7.97 4.84 -4.65
CA GLY A 43 8.43 5.71 -5.74
C GLY A 43 9.36 4.98 -6.69
N ARG A 44 10.32 4.20 -6.19
CA ARG A 44 11.19 3.35 -7.01
C ARG A 44 10.41 2.33 -7.83
N ALA A 45 9.40 1.69 -7.25
CA ALA A 45 8.57 0.72 -7.96
C ALA A 45 7.77 1.39 -9.07
N LEU A 46 7.20 2.56 -8.82
CA LEU A 46 6.42 3.34 -9.79
C LEU A 46 7.27 3.87 -10.95
N MET A 47 8.56 4.16 -10.73
CA MET A 47 9.49 4.54 -11.80
C MET A 47 9.66 3.46 -12.88
N ALA A 48 9.31 2.20 -12.60
CA ALA A 48 9.27 1.14 -13.61
C ALA A 48 8.02 1.20 -14.52
N ASN A 49 7.11 2.13 -14.28
CA ASN A 49 5.83 2.29 -14.98
C ASN A 49 5.01 0.97 -14.97
N PRO A 50 4.79 0.37 -13.78
CA PRO A 50 4.19 -0.94 -13.67
C PRO A 50 2.70 -0.89 -14.01
N ARG A 51 2.18 -1.97 -14.60
CA ARG A 51 0.74 -2.21 -14.72
C ARG A 51 0.16 -2.87 -13.48
N VAL A 52 1.01 -3.56 -12.72
CA VAL A 52 0.66 -4.25 -11.48
C VAL A 52 1.74 -3.97 -10.44
N LEU A 53 1.35 -3.61 -9.23
CA LEU A 53 2.23 -3.38 -8.09
C LEU A 53 1.91 -4.41 -6.99
N LEU A 54 2.94 -5.12 -6.54
CA LEU A 54 2.84 -6.07 -5.45
C LEU A 54 3.39 -5.44 -4.18
N MET A 55 2.61 -5.47 -3.11
CA MET A 55 2.98 -4.90 -1.81
C MET A 55 2.85 -5.97 -0.71
N ASP A 56 3.90 -6.10 0.08
CA ASP A 56 3.94 -7.02 1.21
C ASP A 56 4.02 -6.21 2.52
N GLU A 57 2.94 -6.24 3.29
CA GLU A 57 2.75 -5.52 4.56
C GLU A 57 3.21 -4.04 4.51
N PRO A 58 2.72 -3.22 3.56
CA PRO A 58 3.22 -1.85 3.36
C PRO A 58 2.99 -0.92 4.55
N SER A 59 2.13 -1.28 5.52
CA SER A 59 1.90 -0.50 6.74
C SER A 59 2.75 -0.96 7.93
N MET A 60 3.47 -2.08 7.80
CA MET A 60 4.22 -2.65 8.92
C MET A 60 5.33 -1.71 9.42
N GLY A 61 5.39 -1.51 10.74
CA GLY A 61 6.40 -0.67 11.38
C GLY A 61 6.19 0.84 11.22
N LEU A 62 5.10 1.27 10.61
CA LEU A 62 4.75 2.69 10.51
C LEU A 62 4.10 3.18 11.82
N ALA A 63 4.37 4.44 12.17
CA ALA A 63 3.61 5.11 13.21
C ALA A 63 2.13 5.22 12.81
N PRO A 64 1.16 5.13 13.76
CA PRO A 64 -0.27 5.14 13.43
C PRO A 64 -0.72 6.31 12.54
N ALA A 65 -0.16 7.50 12.74
CA ALA A 65 -0.45 8.66 11.90
C ALA A 65 0.01 8.51 10.44
N LEU A 66 1.02 7.66 10.19
CA LEU A 66 1.55 7.42 8.84
C LEU A 66 0.84 6.26 8.14
N VAL A 67 0.18 5.38 8.88
CA VAL A 67 -0.59 4.26 8.31
C VAL A 67 -1.69 4.80 7.41
N GLN A 68 -2.49 5.74 7.89
CA GLN A 68 -3.57 6.36 7.12
C GLN A 68 -3.05 6.99 5.82
N THR A 69 -2.01 7.83 5.93
CA THR A 69 -1.39 8.48 4.76
C THR A 69 -0.84 7.45 3.76
N ASN A 70 -0.29 6.33 4.25
CA ASN A 70 0.22 5.27 3.38
C ASN A 70 -0.91 4.62 2.58
N PHE A 71 -2.06 4.32 3.20
CA PHE A 71 -3.22 3.77 2.49
C PHE A 71 -3.85 4.76 1.50
N GLU A 72 -3.89 6.05 1.84
CA GLU A 72 -4.32 7.11 0.92
C GLU A 72 -3.42 7.17 -0.34
N LEU A 73 -2.10 7.05 -0.16
CA LEU A 73 -1.15 6.99 -1.28
C LEU A 73 -1.34 5.72 -2.13
N ILE A 74 -1.59 4.58 -1.52
CA ILE A 74 -1.88 3.32 -2.22
C ILE A 74 -3.15 3.46 -3.06
N GLN A 75 -4.19 4.05 -2.50
CA GLN A 75 -5.43 4.33 -3.24
C GLN A 75 -5.19 5.28 -4.41
N GLN A 76 -4.44 6.36 -4.22
CA GLN A 76 -4.08 7.29 -5.28
C GLN A 76 -3.34 6.59 -6.43
N ILE A 77 -2.38 5.70 -6.12
CA ILE A 77 -1.66 4.90 -7.13
C ILE A 77 -2.65 4.03 -7.92
N HIS A 78 -3.62 3.43 -7.25
CA HIS A 78 -4.67 2.64 -7.91
C HIS A 78 -5.53 3.49 -8.83
N GLU A 79 -5.95 4.67 -8.39
CA GLU A 79 -6.75 5.62 -9.19
C GLU A 79 -6.01 6.11 -10.44
N GLU A 80 -4.68 6.11 -10.45
CA GLU A 80 -3.84 6.36 -11.62
C GLU A 80 -3.80 5.18 -12.62
N GLY A 81 -4.50 4.08 -12.33
CA GLY A 81 -4.67 2.92 -13.22
C GLY A 81 -3.67 1.78 -12.98
N VAL A 82 -2.93 1.81 -11.89
CA VAL A 82 -2.05 0.70 -11.48
C VAL A 82 -2.88 -0.33 -10.71
N ALA A 83 -2.90 -1.58 -11.18
CA ALA A 83 -3.50 -2.67 -10.41
C ALA A 83 -2.62 -3.00 -9.19
N ILE A 84 -3.23 -3.18 -8.01
CA ILE A 84 -2.48 -3.45 -6.78
C ILE A 84 -2.89 -4.80 -6.21
N ILE A 85 -1.91 -5.63 -5.88
CA ILE A 85 -2.08 -6.81 -5.04
C ILE A 85 -1.29 -6.57 -3.77
N MET A 86 -1.99 -6.59 -2.64
CA MET A 86 -1.41 -6.25 -1.34
C MET A 86 -1.66 -7.38 -0.33
N VAL A 87 -0.63 -7.74 0.40
CA VAL A 87 -0.75 -8.56 1.61
C VAL A 87 -0.68 -7.62 2.81
N GLU A 88 -1.67 -7.68 3.68
CA GLU A 88 -1.76 -6.81 4.86
C GLU A 88 -2.34 -7.55 6.06
N GLN A 89 -1.79 -7.27 7.22
CA GLN A 89 -2.32 -7.72 8.51
C GLN A 89 -3.43 -6.80 9.01
N ASN A 90 -3.37 -5.50 8.67
CA ASN A 90 -4.42 -4.54 8.97
C ASN A 90 -5.61 -4.70 8.01
N ALA A 91 -6.39 -5.76 8.22
CA ALA A 91 -7.47 -6.17 7.34
C ALA A 91 -8.54 -5.07 7.14
N ASN A 92 -8.88 -4.30 8.18
CA ASN A 92 -9.85 -3.20 8.08
C ASN A 92 -9.38 -2.14 7.08
N MET A 93 -8.14 -1.69 7.22
CA MET A 93 -7.59 -0.67 6.33
C MET A 93 -7.44 -1.20 4.91
N ALA A 94 -6.92 -2.43 4.75
CA ALA A 94 -6.76 -3.03 3.43
C ALA A 94 -8.10 -3.17 2.71
N LEU A 95 -9.11 -3.72 3.36
CA LEU A 95 -10.43 -3.91 2.77
C LEU A 95 -11.18 -2.59 2.53
N SER A 96 -10.86 -1.51 3.27
CA SER A 96 -11.49 -0.21 3.05
C SER A 96 -11.14 0.44 1.71
N ILE A 97 -10.03 0.03 1.08
CA ILE A 97 -9.55 0.55 -0.20
C ILE A 97 -9.50 -0.50 -1.32
N ALA A 98 -9.81 -1.76 -1.00
CA ALA A 98 -9.74 -2.87 -1.95
C ALA A 98 -11.09 -3.10 -2.64
N ASP A 99 -11.05 -3.65 -3.87
CA ASP A 99 -12.25 -4.13 -4.57
C ASP A 99 -12.62 -5.55 -4.12
N ARG A 100 -11.62 -6.39 -3.85
CA ARG A 100 -11.75 -7.81 -3.53
C ARG A 100 -10.69 -8.24 -2.54
N GLY A 101 -10.99 -9.23 -1.72
CA GLY A 101 -10.06 -9.81 -0.76
C GLY A 101 -10.06 -11.32 -0.73
N TRP A 102 -8.92 -11.87 -0.34
CA TRP A 102 -8.73 -13.28 -0.03
C TRP A 102 -8.21 -13.42 1.39
N VAL A 103 -8.91 -14.19 2.20
CA VAL A 103 -8.45 -14.51 3.55
C VAL A 103 -7.69 -15.83 3.51
N LEU A 104 -6.43 -15.79 3.90
CA LEU A 104 -5.55 -16.96 3.95
C LEU A 104 -5.43 -17.45 5.40
N GLN A 105 -5.60 -18.74 5.59
CA GLN A 105 -5.37 -19.41 6.86
C GLN A 105 -4.58 -20.70 6.61
N THR A 106 -3.44 -20.83 7.27
CA THR A 106 -2.58 -22.03 7.17
C THR A 106 -2.29 -22.43 5.71
N GLY A 107 -1.96 -21.43 4.86
CA GLY A 107 -1.62 -21.65 3.45
C GLY A 107 -2.81 -21.96 2.53
N ARG A 108 -4.06 -21.77 2.99
CA ARG A 108 -5.27 -21.98 2.20
C ARG A 108 -6.12 -20.74 2.18
N VAL A 109 -6.74 -20.44 1.04
CA VAL A 109 -7.79 -19.43 0.94
C VAL A 109 -9.04 -19.98 1.58
N VAL A 110 -9.51 -19.35 2.65
CA VAL A 110 -10.72 -19.74 3.39
C VAL A 110 -11.93 -18.85 3.06
N LEU A 111 -11.69 -17.60 2.65
CA LEU A 111 -12.72 -16.69 2.15
C LEU A 111 -12.18 -15.97 0.90
N ASP A 112 -13.06 -15.75 -0.07
CA ASP A 112 -12.80 -15.04 -1.32
C ASP A 112 -14.08 -14.31 -1.73
N ASP A 113 -14.10 -12.98 -1.61
CA ASP A 113 -15.28 -12.17 -1.92
C ASP A 113 -14.90 -10.70 -2.21
N SER A 114 -15.91 -9.89 -2.54
CA SER A 114 -15.75 -8.44 -2.58
C SER A 114 -15.32 -7.90 -1.21
N ALA A 115 -14.59 -6.81 -1.20
CA ALA A 115 -14.16 -6.18 0.06
C ALA A 115 -15.36 -5.76 0.93
N GLU A 116 -16.45 -5.28 0.32
CA GLU A 116 -17.69 -4.93 1.01
C GLU A 116 -18.31 -6.15 1.71
N ALA A 117 -18.41 -7.29 1.02
CA ALA A 117 -18.96 -8.53 1.60
C ALA A 117 -18.07 -9.06 2.74
N LEU A 118 -16.76 -8.98 2.58
CA LEU A 118 -15.81 -9.37 3.63
C LEU A 118 -15.91 -8.47 4.87
N LEU A 119 -16.02 -7.16 4.70
CA LEU A 119 -16.22 -6.22 5.83
C LEU A 119 -17.55 -6.46 6.55
N ALA A 120 -18.58 -6.92 5.84
CA ALA A 120 -19.88 -7.26 6.43
C ALA A 120 -19.91 -8.66 7.07
N ASN A 121 -18.91 -9.52 6.82
CA ASN A 121 -18.87 -10.90 7.29
C ASN A 121 -18.65 -10.97 8.82
N PRO A 122 -19.61 -11.53 9.62
CA PRO A 122 -19.50 -11.57 11.08
C PRO A 122 -18.33 -12.42 11.59
N GLU A 123 -17.97 -13.50 10.88
CA GLU A 123 -16.89 -14.40 11.26
C GLU A 123 -15.53 -13.70 11.07
N LEU A 124 -15.37 -12.97 9.96
CA LEU A 124 -14.18 -12.17 9.71
C LEU A 124 -14.04 -11.05 10.74
N ARG A 125 -15.13 -10.36 11.06
CA ARG A 125 -15.17 -9.28 12.07
C ARG A 125 -14.75 -9.80 13.42
N ALA A 126 -15.26 -10.93 13.86
CA ALA A 126 -14.92 -11.53 15.15
C ALA A 126 -13.45 -12.00 15.21
N SER A 127 -12.91 -12.54 14.12
CA SER A 127 -11.59 -13.19 14.11
C SER A 127 -10.45 -12.26 13.74
N TYR A 128 -10.68 -11.26 12.86
CA TYR A 128 -9.61 -10.47 12.22
C TYR A 128 -9.81 -8.95 12.31
N LEU A 129 -11.03 -8.47 12.51
CA LEU A 129 -11.32 -7.03 12.50
C LEU A 129 -11.43 -6.41 13.90
N GLY A 130 -11.17 -7.19 14.95
CA GLY A 130 -11.06 -6.67 16.32
C GLY A 130 -12.37 -6.30 17.00
N GLU A 131 -13.54 -6.72 16.50
CA GLU A 131 -14.86 -6.50 17.13
C GLU A 131 -15.32 -7.68 18.02
N GLY A 132 -14.38 -8.44 18.56
CA GLY A 132 -14.63 -9.56 19.46
C GLY A 132 -14.13 -9.28 20.87
N ASN A 133 -15.02 -8.84 21.73
CA ASN A 133 -15.00 -8.69 23.18
C ASN A 133 -14.91 -7.23 23.68
N ARG A 134 -16.08 -6.62 23.85
CA ARG A 134 -16.39 -5.82 25.01
C ARG A 134 -17.41 -6.55 25.86
#